data_b3ec422e1f5779d0b5a713086e99d76d
#
_entry.id   b3ec422e1f5779d0b5a713086e99d76d
#
_cell.length_a   1.000
_cell.length_b   1.000
_cell.length_c   1.000
_cell.angle_alpha   90.00
_cell.angle_beta   90.00
_cell.angle_gamma   90.00
#
_symmetry.space_group_name_H-M   'P 1'
#
loop_
_entity.id
_entity.type
_entity.pdbx_description
1 polymer ?
#
loop_
_entity_poly.entity_id
_entity_poly.type
_entity_poly.pdbx_seq_one_letter_code
_entity_poly.pdbx_strand_id
1 'polypeptide(L)'
;MQTKKKIKISLDELTQSIASAIRESLEIQNGSILNEGVRYDAKSDMFIFDFENDSETDLIQLKKVGYKITAFNQCYYYAYEFTNNVDSARRTSFIHSLKFPDGRISDEDKNTFIINAVNKLDSDISLPSYKLIVYPESMSELNRDMLGYLNRFASPEIVNMELIKSLPSRIEFDYNRFTVEILDAKLPNGRGRYTEQQKQVVLSNIRTMMDEIHNLQYFSIARNIKKSKYRQFIRNYYTFKNENDKKLYETLLNTNVLIVDDIVTSGTTLSHLLNSLMCVH
;
A
#
# COMPACT_ATOMS: atom_id res chain seq x y z
N MET A 1 -35.66 -35.67 -18.09
CA MET A 1 -35.43 -34.20 -18.07
C MET A 1 -34.58 -33.87 -16.88
N GLN A 2 -33.29 -33.65 -17.07
CA GLN A 2 -32.41 -33.21 -15.97
C GLN A 2 -32.45 -31.66 -15.90
N THR A 3 -32.97 -31.13 -14.79
CA THR A 3 -33.01 -29.72 -14.49
C THR A 3 -31.58 -29.23 -14.19
N LYS A 4 -30.99 -28.47 -15.09
CA LYS A 4 -29.72 -27.75 -14.87
C LYS A 4 -29.96 -26.71 -13.76
N LYS A 5 -29.47 -26.99 -12.53
CA LYS A 5 -29.35 -25.99 -11.49
C LYS A 5 -28.37 -24.90 -11.96
N LYS A 6 -28.85 -23.71 -12.21
CA LYS A 6 -27.98 -22.52 -12.37
C LYS A 6 -27.41 -22.16 -11.01
N ILE A 7 -26.12 -22.38 -10.82
CA ILE A 7 -25.39 -21.89 -9.66
C ILE A 7 -25.13 -20.39 -9.90
N LYS A 8 -25.76 -19.55 -9.11
CA LYS A 8 -25.44 -18.11 -9.06
C LYS A 8 -24.35 -17.94 -8.01
N ILE A 9 -23.13 -17.77 -8.46
CA ILE A 9 -22.01 -17.33 -7.61
C ILE A 9 -22.00 -15.80 -7.65
N SER A 10 -21.98 -15.15 -6.49
CA SER A 10 -21.82 -13.69 -6.43
C SER A 10 -20.40 -13.28 -6.85
N LEU A 11 -20.23 -12.07 -7.34
CA LEU A 11 -18.91 -11.55 -7.73
C LEU A 11 -17.93 -11.58 -6.54
N ASP A 12 -18.44 -11.35 -5.32
CA ASP A 12 -17.65 -11.40 -4.08
C ASP A 12 -17.20 -12.82 -3.75
N GLU A 13 -18.06 -13.83 -3.91
CA GLU A 13 -17.71 -15.23 -3.72
C GLU A 13 -16.71 -15.71 -4.77
N LEU A 14 -16.83 -15.25 -6.01
CA LEU A 14 -15.88 -15.57 -7.07
C LEU A 14 -14.51 -14.94 -6.77
N THR A 15 -14.49 -13.68 -6.35
CA THR A 15 -13.26 -12.96 -5.99
C THR A 15 -12.56 -13.61 -4.79
N GLN A 16 -13.31 -14.02 -3.76
CA GLN A 16 -12.77 -14.74 -2.61
C GLN A 16 -12.25 -16.12 -2.98
N SER A 17 -12.96 -16.84 -3.86
CA SER A 17 -12.55 -18.16 -4.34
C SER A 17 -11.27 -18.09 -5.18
N ILE A 18 -11.15 -17.10 -6.07
CA ILE A 18 -9.94 -16.86 -6.87
C ILE A 18 -8.78 -16.47 -5.95
N ALA A 19 -9.00 -15.58 -4.98
CA ALA A 19 -7.99 -15.18 -4.00
C ALA A 19 -7.50 -16.36 -3.16
N SER A 20 -8.40 -17.27 -2.76
CA SER A 20 -8.05 -18.49 -2.05
C SER A 20 -7.25 -19.47 -2.90
N ALA A 21 -7.68 -19.71 -4.15
CA ALA A 21 -6.99 -20.61 -5.07
C ALA A 21 -5.58 -20.11 -5.44
N ILE A 22 -5.41 -18.80 -5.62
CA ILE A 22 -4.09 -18.21 -5.87
C ILE A 22 -3.21 -18.32 -4.62
N ARG A 23 -3.77 -18.09 -3.42
CA ARG A 23 -3.06 -18.27 -2.16
C ARG A 23 -2.57 -19.73 -2.00
N GLU A 24 -3.44 -20.73 -2.21
CA GLU A 24 -3.08 -22.14 -2.16
C GLU A 24 -2.00 -22.50 -3.21
N SER A 25 -2.08 -21.96 -4.43
CA SER A 25 -1.08 -22.26 -5.46
C SER A 25 0.29 -21.63 -5.15
N LEU A 26 0.32 -20.46 -4.50
CA LEU A 26 1.56 -19.81 -4.06
C LEU A 26 2.16 -20.51 -2.82
N GLU A 27 1.32 -21.03 -1.93
CA GLU A 27 1.78 -21.84 -0.78
C GLU A 27 2.40 -23.17 -1.22
N ILE A 28 1.91 -23.78 -2.29
CA ILE A 28 2.39 -25.07 -2.80
C ILE A 28 3.71 -24.93 -3.59
N GLN A 29 3.94 -23.80 -4.27
CA GLN A 29 5.17 -23.56 -5.07
C GLN A 29 6.40 -23.19 -4.22
N ASN A 30 6.22 -22.81 -2.97
CA ASN A 30 7.27 -22.25 -2.12
C ASN A 30 7.74 -23.24 -1.03
N GLY A 31 8.26 -24.38 -1.43
CA GLY A 31 9.00 -25.28 -0.53
C GLY A 31 10.34 -24.67 -0.12
N SER A 32 10.37 -24.11 1.00
CA SER A 32 11.34 -23.68 2.00
C SER A 32 11.09 -22.23 2.41
N ILE A 33 10.39 -22.11 3.51
CA ILE A 33 10.12 -20.87 4.21
C ILE A 33 11.42 -20.51 4.94
N LEU A 34 12.14 -19.51 4.44
CA LEU A 34 13.14 -18.81 5.25
C LEU A 34 12.32 -17.93 6.20
N ASN A 35 12.19 -18.35 7.42
CA ASN A 35 11.53 -17.60 8.47
C ASN A 35 12.55 -16.63 9.05
N GLU A 36 12.57 -15.42 8.53
CA GLU A 36 13.37 -14.34 9.08
C GLU A 36 12.66 -13.77 10.28
N GLY A 37 13.36 -13.72 11.41
CA GLY A 37 12.85 -13.18 12.66
C GLY A 37 13.51 -11.86 13.02
N VAL A 38 12.75 -10.94 13.61
CA VAL A 38 13.29 -9.74 14.23
C VAL A 38 12.85 -9.71 15.68
N ARG A 39 13.79 -9.71 16.60
CA ARG A 39 13.52 -9.57 18.03
C ARG A 39 13.92 -8.18 18.53
N TYR A 40 13.21 -7.70 19.53
CA TYR A 40 13.62 -6.51 20.27
C TYR A 40 14.33 -6.92 21.56
N ASP A 41 15.57 -6.47 21.73
CA ASP A 41 16.31 -6.62 22.98
C ASP A 41 16.15 -5.35 23.82
N ALA A 42 15.36 -5.47 24.90
CA ALA A 42 15.08 -4.36 25.80
C ALA A 42 16.30 -3.90 26.62
N LYS A 43 17.37 -4.71 26.70
CA LYS A 43 18.59 -4.32 27.47
C LYS A 43 19.46 -3.38 26.66
N SER A 44 19.60 -3.65 25.36
CA SER A 44 20.39 -2.82 24.46
C SER A 44 19.56 -1.78 23.70
N ASP A 45 18.22 -1.79 23.82
CA ASP A 45 17.28 -1.00 23.01
C ASP A 45 17.48 -1.20 21.50
N MET A 46 17.81 -2.43 21.06
CA MET A 46 18.15 -2.79 19.69
C MET A 46 17.13 -3.75 19.10
N PHE A 47 16.91 -3.65 17.79
CA PHE A 47 16.28 -4.71 17.00
C PHE A 47 17.37 -5.63 16.46
N ILE A 48 17.28 -6.91 16.77
CA ILE A 48 18.22 -7.96 16.38
C ILE A 48 17.56 -8.80 15.31
N PHE A 49 18.23 -8.94 14.18
CA PHE A 49 17.76 -9.73 13.04
C PHE A 49 18.38 -11.11 13.10
N ASP A 50 17.53 -12.13 12.92
CA ASP A 50 17.97 -13.51 12.69
C ASP A 50 17.41 -13.94 11.33
N PHE A 51 18.27 -13.95 10.34
CA PHE A 51 17.92 -14.32 8.98
C PHE A 51 17.96 -15.83 8.74
N GLU A 52 18.42 -16.63 9.69
CA GLU A 52 18.66 -18.07 9.53
C GLU A 52 17.70 -18.94 10.34
N ASN A 53 17.17 -18.45 11.44
CA ASN A 53 16.39 -19.29 12.38
C ASN A 53 15.01 -18.72 12.70
N ASP A 54 14.04 -19.62 12.67
CA ASP A 54 12.66 -19.39 13.08
C ASP A 54 12.47 -19.77 14.57
N SER A 55 13.25 -19.19 15.47
CA SER A 55 13.14 -19.52 16.88
C SER A 55 12.61 -18.37 17.74
N GLU A 56 11.43 -18.63 18.27
CA GLU A 56 10.87 -18.27 19.58
C GLU A 56 10.35 -16.85 19.86
N THR A 57 9.13 -16.85 20.22
CA THR A 57 8.21 -16.17 21.15
C THR A 57 8.27 -14.65 21.37
N ASP A 58 9.37 -13.96 21.19
CA ASP A 58 9.46 -12.48 21.31
C ASP A 58 9.76 -11.77 19.99
N LEU A 59 9.73 -12.50 18.92
CA LEU A 59 10.14 -12.05 17.60
C LEU A 59 9.01 -11.32 16.88
N ILE A 60 9.35 -10.19 16.26
CA ILE A 60 8.59 -9.71 15.14
C ILE A 60 8.82 -10.72 14.01
N GLN A 61 7.94 -11.69 13.87
CA GLN A 61 7.99 -12.62 12.74
C GLN A 61 7.49 -11.89 11.51
N LEU A 62 8.32 -11.87 10.49
CA LEU A 62 7.96 -11.32 9.20
C LEU A 62 7.61 -12.49 8.30
N LYS A 63 6.33 -12.69 8.03
CA LYS A 63 5.90 -13.72 7.09
C LYS A 63 6.42 -13.41 5.70
N LYS A 64 6.68 -14.49 4.95
CA LYS A 64 7.11 -14.44 3.56
C LYS A 64 6.04 -13.78 2.68
N VAL A 65 6.53 -13.25 1.58
CA VAL A 65 5.81 -12.69 0.44
C VAL A 65 4.42 -13.25 0.25
N GLY A 66 3.52 -12.35 0.16
CA GLY A 66 2.17 -12.62 -0.27
C GLY A 66 1.68 -11.48 -1.14
N TYR A 67 0.50 -11.66 -1.67
CA TYR A 67 -0.22 -10.51 -2.19
C TYR A 67 -1.43 -10.26 -1.30
N LYS A 68 -1.84 -9.02 -1.21
CA LYS A 68 -3.06 -8.60 -0.51
C LYS A 68 -3.91 -7.75 -1.41
N ILE A 69 -5.21 -7.84 -1.21
CA ILE A 69 -6.15 -6.89 -1.79
C ILE A 69 -6.33 -5.75 -0.80
N THR A 70 -6.10 -4.53 -1.24
CA THR A 70 -6.32 -3.34 -0.42
C THR A 70 -7.81 -3.17 -0.11
N ALA A 71 -8.13 -2.31 0.86
CA ALA A 71 -9.49 -1.85 1.11
C ALA A 71 -10.14 -1.19 -0.13
N PHE A 72 -9.38 -0.91 -1.17
CA PHE A 72 -9.79 -0.30 -2.44
C PHE A 72 -9.84 -1.30 -3.60
N ASN A 73 -9.91 -2.61 -3.32
CA ASN A 73 -9.93 -3.70 -4.30
C ASN A 73 -8.72 -3.71 -5.26
N GLN A 74 -7.57 -3.25 -4.79
CA GLN A 74 -6.32 -3.28 -5.54
C GLN A 74 -5.41 -4.34 -4.96
N CYS A 75 -4.78 -5.14 -5.83
CA CYS A 75 -3.82 -6.15 -5.43
C CYS A 75 -2.42 -5.52 -5.34
N TYR A 76 -1.66 -5.89 -4.31
CA TYR A 76 -0.25 -5.52 -4.17
C TYR A 76 0.56 -6.68 -3.60
N TYR A 77 1.83 -6.73 -3.96
CA TYR A 77 2.80 -7.66 -3.39
C TYR A 77 3.50 -7.04 -2.20
N TYR A 78 3.91 -7.86 -1.25
CA TYR A 78 4.69 -7.41 -0.09
C TYR A 78 5.76 -8.46 0.26
N ALA A 79 6.95 -8.00 0.61
CA ALA A 79 8.05 -8.88 0.99
C ALA A 79 7.89 -9.42 2.41
N TYR A 80 7.36 -8.60 3.32
CA TYR A 80 7.24 -8.94 4.74
C TYR A 80 5.91 -8.47 5.33
N GLU A 81 5.42 -9.22 6.31
CA GLU A 81 4.22 -8.90 7.06
C GLU A 81 4.45 -9.09 8.56
N PHE A 82 4.01 -8.14 9.36
CA PHE A 82 4.00 -8.33 10.81
C PHE A 82 3.03 -9.41 11.22
N THR A 83 3.44 -10.26 12.19
CA THR A 83 2.52 -11.21 12.81
C THR A 83 1.46 -10.50 13.65
N ASN A 84 0.35 -11.17 13.89
CA ASN A 84 -0.78 -10.63 14.63
C ASN A 84 -0.47 -10.33 16.10
N ASN A 85 0.60 -10.90 16.65
CA ASN A 85 0.95 -10.85 18.07
C ASN A 85 1.84 -9.65 18.46
N VAL A 86 2.28 -8.86 17.49
CA VAL A 86 3.15 -7.71 17.78
C VAL A 86 2.31 -6.53 18.23
N ASP A 87 2.61 -5.96 19.40
CA ASP A 87 1.94 -4.75 19.89
C ASP A 87 2.20 -3.55 18.96
N SER A 88 1.26 -2.61 18.96
CA SER A 88 1.30 -1.47 18.03
C SER A 88 2.47 -0.51 18.29
N ALA A 89 2.92 -0.38 19.55
CA ALA A 89 4.02 0.51 19.90
C ALA A 89 5.35 -0.05 19.40
N ARG A 90 5.58 -1.34 19.59
CA ARG A 90 6.78 -2.04 19.10
C ARG A 90 6.84 -2.05 17.58
N ARG A 91 5.69 -2.30 16.92
CA ARG A 91 5.56 -2.20 15.45
C ARG A 91 5.91 -0.80 14.94
N THR A 92 5.37 0.23 15.58
CA THR A 92 5.66 1.63 15.22
C THR A 92 7.13 1.97 15.43
N SER A 93 7.73 1.51 16.54
CA SER A 93 9.13 1.70 16.83
C SER A 93 10.05 1.07 15.79
N PHE A 94 9.76 -0.19 15.39
CA PHE A 94 10.51 -0.90 14.35
C PHE A 94 10.44 -0.18 13.00
N ILE A 95 9.23 0.21 12.58
CA ILE A 95 9.03 0.99 11.35
C ILE A 95 9.80 2.30 11.38
N HIS A 96 9.80 2.99 12.53
CA HIS A 96 10.55 4.24 12.69
C HIS A 96 12.05 4.01 12.51
N SER A 97 12.61 2.99 13.16
CA SER A 97 14.03 2.66 13.07
C SER A 97 14.48 2.22 11.68
N LEU A 98 13.60 1.55 10.92
CA LEU A 98 13.87 1.25 9.51
C LEU A 98 13.90 2.52 8.63
N LYS A 99 13.02 3.49 8.92
CA LYS A 99 12.88 4.71 8.11
C LYS A 99 13.93 5.77 8.41
N PHE A 100 14.35 5.84 9.65
CA PHE A 100 15.22 6.90 10.15
C PHE A 100 16.34 6.28 10.97
N PRO A 101 17.60 6.69 10.76
CA PRO A 101 18.74 6.15 11.49
C PRO A 101 18.69 6.64 12.95
N ASP A 102 18.19 5.80 13.83
CA ASP A 102 18.09 6.07 15.28
C ASP A 102 19.03 5.17 16.11
N GLY A 103 19.87 4.39 15.43
CA GLY A 103 20.85 3.50 16.04
C GLY A 103 20.30 2.18 16.56
N ARG A 104 18.99 1.94 16.50
CA ARG A 104 18.37 0.69 16.97
C ARG A 104 18.40 -0.46 15.98
N ILE A 105 18.74 -0.19 14.74
CA ILE A 105 19.00 -1.18 13.69
C ILE A 105 20.37 -0.88 13.11
N SER A 106 21.23 -1.89 13.00
CA SER A 106 22.52 -1.71 12.33
C SER A 106 22.33 -1.48 10.83
N ASP A 107 23.26 -0.75 10.20
CA ASP A 107 23.21 -0.54 8.75
C ASP A 107 23.36 -1.87 7.99
N GLU A 108 24.12 -2.82 8.51
CA GLU A 108 24.28 -4.16 7.94
C GLU A 108 22.98 -4.94 7.95
N ASP A 109 22.28 -4.99 9.08
CA ASP A 109 20.98 -5.66 9.20
C ASP A 109 19.93 -5.00 8.33
N LYS A 110 19.88 -3.66 8.31
CA LYS A 110 18.97 -2.90 7.46
C LYS A 110 19.20 -3.22 5.98
N ASN A 111 20.46 -3.22 5.53
CA ASN A 111 20.81 -3.53 4.15
C ASN A 111 20.45 -4.97 3.79
N THR A 112 20.77 -5.93 4.65
CA THR A 112 20.44 -7.35 4.45
C THR A 112 18.93 -7.55 4.35
N PHE A 113 18.16 -6.90 5.25
CA PHE A 113 16.71 -6.93 5.25
C PHE A 113 16.11 -6.41 3.93
N ILE A 114 16.64 -5.28 3.40
CA ILE A 114 16.15 -4.70 2.15
C ILE A 114 16.54 -5.59 0.96
N ILE A 115 17.76 -6.10 0.91
CA ILE A 115 18.21 -7.01 -0.16
C ILE A 115 17.34 -8.25 -0.22
N ASN A 116 17.08 -8.87 0.93
CA ASN A 116 16.22 -10.04 1.01
C ASN A 116 14.79 -9.73 0.58
N ALA A 117 14.25 -8.57 0.96
CA ALA A 117 12.94 -8.11 0.50
C ALA A 117 12.87 -7.99 -1.02
N VAL A 118 13.87 -7.35 -1.64
CA VAL A 118 13.93 -7.17 -3.10
C VAL A 118 14.09 -8.50 -3.82
N ASN A 119 14.97 -9.39 -3.34
CA ASN A 119 15.15 -10.74 -3.91
C ASN A 119 13.86 -11.56 -3.88
N LYS A 120 13.12 -11.50 -2.77
CA LYS A 120 11.82 -12.16 -2.65
C LYS A 120 10.81 -11.61 -3.66
N LEU A 121 10.73 -10.30 -3.78
CA LEU A 121 9.83 -9.67 -4.76
C LEU A 121 10.22 -10.03 -6.19
N ASP A 122 11.51 -10.00 -6.53
CA ASP A 122 11.98 -10.36 -7.88
C ASP A 122 11.62 -11.78 -8.27
N SER A 123 11.68 -12.72 -7.33
CA SER A 123 11.26 -14.10 -7.57
C SER A 123 9.79 -14.24 -7.96
N ASP A 124 8.95 -13.32 -7.51
CA ASP A 124 7.50 -13.39 -7.72
C ASP A 124 7.02 -12.52 -8.90
N ILE A 125 7.63 -11.36 -9.11
CA ILE A 125 7.14 -10.37 -10.08
C ILE A 125 8.07 -10.12 -11.27
N SER A 126 9.26 -10.74 -11.31
CA SER A 126 10.24 -10.57 -12.39
C SER A 126 10.57 -9.10 -12.68
N LEU A 127 11.32 -8.47 -11.79
CA LEU A 127 11.68 -7.04 -11.84
C LEU A 127 12.21 -6.56 -13.21
N PRO A 128 13.00 -7.37 -13.97
CA PRO A 128 13.48 -6.96 -15.30
C PRO A 128 12.37 -6.71 -16.32
N SER A 129 11.15 -7.19 -16.08
CA SER A 129 10.01 -6.98 -16.98
C SER A 129 9.42 -5.58 -16.92
N TYR A 130 9.78 -4.79 -15.91
CA TYR A 130 9.27 -3.43 -15.70
C TYR A 130 10.16 -2.39 -16.39
N LYS A 131 9.54 -1.36 -16.93
CA LYS A 131 10.24 -0.23 -17.60
C LYS A 131 10.16 1.07 -16.80
N LEU A 132 9.22 1.13 -15.85
CA LEU A 132 8.99 2.30 -15.02
C LEU A 132 8.76 1.89 -13.58
N ILE A 133 9.48 2.52 -12.65
CA ILE A 133 9.21 2.47 -11.21
C ILE A 133 8.62 3.81 -10.80
N VAL A 134 7.42 3.77 -10.20
CA VAL A 134 6.73 4.94 -9.65
C VAL A 134 6.67 4.83 -8.14
N TYR A 135 7.05 5.87 -7.44
CA TYR A 135 7.08 5.91 -5.98
C TYR A 135 6.67 7.28 -5.43
N PRO A 136 6.19 7.35 -4.19
CA PRO A 136 5.83 8.62 -3.58
C PRO A 136 7.07 9.37 -3.13
N GLU A 137 7.01 10.71 -3.17
CA GLU A 137 7.96 11.55 -2.46
C GLU A 137 8.03 11.12 -0.99
N SER A 138 9.20 10.76 -0.54
CA SER A 138 9.45 10.29 0.82
C SER A 138 10.77 10.82 1.34
N MET A 139 10.76 11.28 2.59
CA MET A 139 11.97 11.62 3.33
C MET A 139 12.62 10.38 3.97
N SER A 140 12.03 9.20 3.80
CA SER A 140 12.50 7.96 4.39
C SER A 140 13.74 7.44 3.68
N GLU A 141 14.80 7.13 4.45
CA GLU A 141 15.97 6.44 3.92
C GLU A 141 15.62 5.05 3.40
N LEU A 142 14.69 4.35 4.07
CA LEU A 142 14.24 3.03 3.65
C LEU A 142 13.76 3.02 2.20
N ASN A 143 12.95 4.03 1.81
CA ASN A 143 12.46 4.13 0.43
C ASN A 143 13.58 4.35 -0.58
N ARG A 144 14.53 5.24 -0.24
CA ARG A 144 15.69 5.51 -1.09
C ARG A 144 16.58 4.28 -1.26
N ASP A 145 16.88 3.57 -0.16
CA ASP A 145 17.73 2.39 -0.17
C ASP A 145 17.07 1.25 -0.95
N MET A 146 15.75 1.04 -0.73
CA MET A 146 14.96 0.06 -1.48
C MET A 146 14.98 0.33 -2.98
N LEU A 147 14.78 1.58 -3.41
CA LEU A 147 14.87 1.97 -4.82
C LEU A 147 16.26 1.72 -5.39
N GLY A 148 17.33 1.98 -4.62
CA GLY A 148 18.70 1.69 -5.01
C GLY A 148 18.91 0.20 -5.30
N TYR A 149 18.33 -0.69 -4.50
CA TYR A 149 18.39 -2.13 -4.75
C TYR A 149 17.49 -2.57 -5.90
N LEU A 150 16.25 -2.08 -5.97
CA LEU A 150 15.33 -2.38 -7.07
C LEU A 150 15.96 -2.05 -8.43
N ASN A 151 16.66 -0.92 -8.55
CA ASN A 151 17.35 -0.53 -9.78
C ASN A 151 18.48 -1.47 -10.19
N ARG A 152 19.08 -2.22 -9.26
CA ARG A 152 20.12 -3.22 -9.58
C ARG A 152 19.55 -4.49 -10.19
N PHE A 153 18.30 -4.85 -9.83
CA PHE A 153 17.61 -6.04 -10.33
C PHE A 153 16.76 -5.74 -11.57
N ALA A 154 16.41 -4.48 -11.77
CA ALA A 154 15.61 -4.05 -12.89
C ALA A 154 16.41 -3.96 -14.21
N SER A 155 15.70 -3.71 -15.31
CA SER A 155 16.32 -3.42 -16.60
C SER A 155 17.24 -2.19 -16.49
N PRO A 156 18.40 -2.15 -17.15
CA PRO A 156 19.27 -0.96 -17.19
C PRO A 156 18.59 0.27 -17.82
N GLU A 157 17.51 0.07 -18.56
CA GLU A 157 16.69 1.14 -19.17
C GLU A 157 15.54 1.60 -18.28
N ILE A 158 15.47 1.14 -17.02
CA ILE A 158 14.35 1.48 -16.15
C ILE A 158 14.34 2.97 -15.82
N VAL A 159 13.15 3.55 -15.90
CA VAL A 159 12.91 4.94 -15.53
C VAL A 159 12.37 4.99 -14.11
N ASN A 160 12.92 5.86 -13.28
CA ASN A 160 12.39 6.14 -11.94
C ASN A 160 11.59 7.43 -11.95
N MET A 161 10.38 7.40 -11.44
CA MET A 161 9.47 8.53 -11.42
C MET A 161 8.92 8.77 -10.01
N GLU A 162 9.25 9.91 -9.47
CA GLU A 162 8.76 10.37 -8.18
C GLU A 162 7.46 11.16 -8.35
N LEU A 163 6.41 10.73 -7.64
CA LEU A 163 5.19 11.52 -7.52
C LEU A 163 5.22 12.34 -6.22
N ILE A 164 5.02 13.63 -6.34
CA ILE A 164 4.98 14.55 -5.21
C ILE A 164 3.56 14.75 -4.69
N LYS A 165 3.42 15.13 -3.43
CA LYS A 165 2.12 15.50 -2.88
C LYS A 165 1.63 16.80 -3.51
N SER A 166 0.38 16.80 -3.92
CA SER A 166 -0.26 17.98 -4.45
C SER A 166 -0.43 19.08 -3.39
N LEU A 167 -0.49 20.31 -3.84
CA LEU A 167 -0.88 21.42 -2.97
C LEU A 167 -2.28 21.16 -2.39
N PRO A 168 -2.54 21.49 -1.12
CA PRO A 168 -3.86 21.30 -0.50
C PRO A 168 -5.01 21.89 -1.32
N SER A 169 -4.82 23.03 -1.96
CA SER A 169 -5.81 23.69 -2.83
C SER A 169 -6.17 22.92 -4.10
N ARG A 170 -5.39 21.89 -4.48
CA ARG A 170 -5.65 21.02 -5.64
C ARG A 170 -6.27 19.68 -5.26
N ILE A 171 -6.39 19.41 -3.97
CA ILE A 171 -7.01 18.19 -3.46
C ILE A 171 -8.51 18.25 -3.72
N GLU A 172 -9.07 17.18 -4.24
CA GLU A 172 -10.48 17.06 -4.54
C GLU A 172 -11.12 15.90 -3.77
N PHE A 173 -12.43 15.96 -3.61
CA PHE A 173 -13.22 14.87 -3.05
C PHE A 173 -14.21 14.37 -4.09
N ASP A 174 -14.27 13.05 -4.29
CA ASP A 174 -15.19 12.41 -5.22
C ASP A 174 -16.59 12.28 -4.62
N TYR A 175 -17.33 13.38 -4.65
CA TYR A 175 -18.71 13.43 -4.12
C TYR A 175 -19.64 12.45 -4.80
N ASN A 176 -19.51 12.24 -6.11
CA ASN A 176 -20.38 11.36 -6.87
C ASN A 176 -20.19 9.90 -6.44
N ARG A 177 -18.95 9.43 -6.46
CA ARG A 177 -18.60 8.08 -6.03
C ARG A 177 -18.93 7.87 -4.55
N PHE A 178 -18.66 8.85 -3.69
CA PHE A 178 -19.00 8.80 -2.26
C PHE A 178 -20.51 8.67 -2.05
N THR A 179 -21.31 9.42 -2.80
CA THR A 179 -22.77 9.35 -2.70
C THR A 179 -23.26 7.95 -3.05
N VAL A 180 -22.82 7.40 -4.18
CA VAL A 180 -23.24 6.06 -4.64
C VAL A 180 -22.78 4.96 -3.68
N GLU A 181 -21.50 4.95 -3.30
CA GLU A 181 -20.93 3.85 -2.52
C GLU A 181 -21.24 3.90 -1.02
N ILE A 182 -21.47 5.11 -0.46
CA ILE A 182 -21.64 5.29 0.98
C ILE A 182 -23.05 5.75 1.35
N LEU A 183 -23.56 6.78 0.68
CA LEU A 183 -24.83 7.38 1.09
C LEU A 183 -26.04 6.63 0.53
N ASP A 184 -25.93 6.06 -0.66
CA ASP A 184 -27.01 5.27 -1.29
C ASP A 184 -26.93 3.78 -0.91
N ALA A 185 -25.82 3.34 -0.35
CA ALA A 185 -25.66 1.98 0.13
C ALA A 185 -26.57 1.69 1.35
N LYS A 186 -26.95 0.42 1.52
CA LYS A 186 -27.62 -0.01 2.74
C LYS A 186 -26.67 0.17 3.94
N LEU A 187 -27.21 0.67 5.04
CA LEU A 187 -26.44 0.79 6.28
C LEU A 187 -25.97 -0.60 6.76
N PRO A 188 -24.75 -0.71 7.34
CA PRO A 188 -24.17 -1.99 7.75
C PRO A 188 -25.02 -2.82 8.71
N ASN A 189 -25.91 -2.18 9.45
CA ASN A 189 -26.86 -2.82 10.39
C ASN A 189 -28.16 -3.31 9.72
N GLY A 190 -28.27 -3.22 8.40
CA GLY A 190 -29.46 -3.61 7.63
C GLY A 190 -30.69 -2.70 7.84
N ARG A 191 -30.57 -1.64 8.64
CA ARG A 191 -31.69 -0.73 9.01
C ARG A 191 -31.79 0.46 8.06
N GLY A 192 -32.11 0.18 6.79
CA GLY A 192 -32.47 1.25 5.85
C GLY A 192 -31.25 1.92 5.16
N ARG A 193 -31.50 3.08 4.57
CA ARG A 193 -30.54 3.94 3.88
C ARG A 193 -30.54 5.30 4.57
N TYR A 194 -29.53 6.12 4.27
CA TYR A 194 -29.56 7.52 4.68
C TYR A 194 -30.78 8.21 4.09
N THR A 195 -31.49 9.00 4.91
CA THR A 195 -32.52 9.91 4.41
C THR A 195 -31.86 11.06 3.62
N GLU A 196 -32.60 11.72 2.74
CA GLU A 196 -32.06 12.85 1.97
C GLU A 196 -31.54 13.97 2.89
N GLN A 197 -32.23 14.24 4.01
CA GLN A 197 -31.75 15.20 5.00
C GLN A 197 -30.40 14.77 5.63
N GLN A 198 -30.24 13.49 5.98
CA GLN A 198 -28.99 12.96 6.51
C GLN A 198 -27.86 13.01 5.49
N LYS A 199 -28.15 12.72 4.21
CA LYS A 199 -27.17 12.85 3.12
C LYS A 199 -26.67 14.29 3.01
N GLN A 200 -27.58 15.26 3.01
CA GLN A 200 -27.20 16.68 2.93
C GLN A 200 -26.30 17.11 4.10
N VAL A 201 -26.61 16.67 5.32
CA VAL A 201 -25.76 16.95 6.50
C VAL A 201 -24.36 16.35 6.32
N VAL A 202 -24.26 15.09 5.86
CA VAL A 202 -22.96 14.45 5.64
C VAL A 202 -22.16 15.16 4.54
N LEU A 203 -22.81 15.50 3.43
CA LEU A 203 -22.16 16.20 2.32
C LEU A 203 -21.70 17.61 2.72
N SER A 204 -22.50 18.33 3.51
CA SER A 204 -22.12 19.63 4.06
C SER A 204 -20.88 19.53 4.95
N ASN A 205 -20.83 18.55 5.84
CA ASN A 205 -19.65 18.33 6.70
C ASN A 205 -18.39 17.99 5.90
N ILE A 206 -18.54 17.25 4.78
CA ILE A 206 -17.41 16.96 3.90
C ILE A 206 -16.95 18.23 3.16
N ARG A 207 -17.87 19.07 2.70
CA ARG A 207 -17.50 20.36 2.07
C ARG A 207 -16.72 21.24 3.04
N THR A 208 -17.21 21.40 4.27
CA THR A 208 -16.49 22.14 5.32
C THR A 208 -15.08 21.56 5.55
N MET A 209 -14.97 20.22 5.65
CA MET A 209 -13.67 19.55 5.77
C MET A 209 -12.74 19.86 4.57
N MET A 210 -13.28 19.86 3.36
CA MET A 210 -12.49 20.18 2.16
C MET A 210 -12.05 21.64 2.12
N ASP A 211 -12.93 22.55 2.52
CA ASP A 211 -12.59 23.98 2.65
C ASP A 211 -11.47 24.20 3.68
N GLU A 212 -11.53 23.50 4.81
CA GLU A 212 -10.45 23.51 5.81
C GLU A 212 -9.14 22.98 5.21
N ILE A 213 -9.19 21.86 4.46
CA ILE A 213 -8.01 21.27 3.80
C ILE A 213 -7.39 22.25 2.81
N HIS A 214 -8.20 22.92 1.99
CA HIS A 214 -7.70 23.87 0.98
C HIS A 214 -6.96 25.08 1.58
N ASN A 215 -7.24 25.40 2.84
CA ASN A 215 -6.59 26.49 3.57
C ASN A 215 -5.32 26.04 4.34
N LEU A 216 -4.96 24.76 4.31
CA LEU A 216 -3.75 24.26 4.95
C LEU A 216 -2.49 24.64 4.13
N GLN A 217 -1.38 24.81 4.83
CA GLN A 217 -0.06 24.88 4.18
C GLN A 217 0.44 23.49 3.78
N TYR A 218 0.05 22.47 4.54
CA TYR A 218 0.45 21.09 4.33
C TYR A 218 -0.70 20.14 4.62
N PHE A 219 -0.93 19.19 3.73
CA PHE A 219 -1.97 18.18 3.86
C PHE A 219 -1.39 16.77 4.01
N SER A 220 -1.93 16.03 4.97
CA SER A 220 -1.67 14.60 5.15
C SER A 220 -3.00 13.86 5.29
N ILE A 221 -3.27 12.93 4.39
CA ILE A 221 -4.51 12.12 4.40
C ILE A 221 -4.74 11.48 5.77
N ALA A 222 -3.72 10.84 6.34
CA ALA A 222 -3.87 10.13 7.60
C ALA A 222 -4.15 11.06 8.79
N ARG A 223 -3.56 12.26 8.77
CA ARG A 223 -3.68 13.25 9.86
C ARG A 223 -4.98 14.07 9.75
N ASN A 224 -5.31 14.52 8.54
CA ASN A 224 -6.41 15.46 8.34
C ASN A 224 -7.74 14.77 8.10
N ILE A 225 -7.75 13.55 7.53
CA ILE A 225 -8.98 12.77 7.32
C ILE A 225 -9.07 11.66 8.36
N LYS A 226 -9.72 11.96 9.48
CA LYS A 226 -9.86 11.05 10.62
C LYS A 226 -10.64 9.77 10.29
N LYS A 227 -11.70 9.89 9.49
CA LYS A 227 -12.52 8.74 9.07
C LYS A 227 -11.83 8.01 7.92
N SER A 228 -11.18 6.89 8.19
CA SER A 228 -10.42 6.11 7.21
C SER A 228 -11.22 5.79 5.93
N LYS A 229 -12.52 5.48 6.07
CA LYS A 229 -13.42 5.22 4.95
C LYS A 229 -13.62 6.40 3.98
N TYR A 230 -13.26 7.63 4.37
CA TYR A 230 -13.37 8.80 3.48
C TYR A 230 -12.10 9.00 2.65
N ARG A 231 -10.98 8.44 3.08
CA ARG A 231 -9.67 8.63 2.42
C ARG A 231 -9.65 8.15 0.98
N GLN A 232 -10.41 7.10 0.66
CA GLN A 232 -10.49 6.54 -0.70
C GLN A 232 -11.19 7.45 -1.72
N PHE A 233 -11.91 8.47 -1.25
CA PHE A 233 -12.61 9.43 -2.11
C PHE A 233 -11.81 10.72 -2.34
N ILE A 234 -10.61 10.81 -1.77
CA ILE A 234 -9.68 11.90 -2.07
C ILE A 234 -9.08 11.65 -3.45
N ARG A 235 -9.08 12.68 -4.29
CA ARG A 235 -8.46 12.71 -5.61
C ARG A 235 -7.31 13.71 -5.63
N ASN A 236 -6.46 13.58 -6.61
CA ASN A 236 -5.34 14.47 -6.87
C ASN A 236 -4.38 14.61 -5.67
N TYR A 237 -4.23 13.55 -4.84
CA TYR A 237 -3.34 13.57 -3.69
C TYR A 237 -1.86 13.57 -4.08
N TYR A 238 -1.53 12.84 -5.15
CA TYR A 238 -0.21 12.88 -5.78
C TYR A 238 -0.30 13.48 -7.18
N THR A 239 0.78 14.09 -7.61
CA THR A 239 0.94 14.66 -8.96
C THR A 239 2.36 14.44 -9.45
N PHE A 240 2.56 14.55 -10.76
CA PHE A 240 3.88 14.57 -11.35
C PHE A 240 4.66 15.80 -10.86
N LYS A 241 5.95 15.63 -10.65
CA LYS A 241 6.84 16.70 -10.19
C LYS A 241 6.89 17.85 -11.18
N ASN A 242 6.82 17.54 -12.47
CA ASN A 242 6.83 18.50 -13.56
C ASN A 242 6.15 17.92 -14.81
N GLU A 243 5.92 18.80 -15.82
CA GLU A 243 5.28 18.40 -17.08
C GLU A 243 6.14 17.43 -17.93
N ASN A 244 7.46 17.43 -17.76
CA ASN A 244 8.32 16.50 -18.50
C ASN A 244 8.13 15.06 -17.97
N ASP A 245 8.00 14.88 -16.65
CA ASP A 245 7.71 13.58 -16.04
C ASP A 245 6.34 13.06 -16.51
N LYS A 246 5.35 13.93 -16.58
CA LYS A 246 4.03 13.59 -17.11
C LYS A 246 4.11 13.13 -18.57
N LYS A 247 4.77 13.89 -19.44
CA LYS A 247 4.97 13.52 -20.84
C LYS A 247 5.75 12.22 -20.99
N LEU A 248 6.78 12.02 -20.17
CA LEU A 248 7.55 10.78 -20.17
C LEU A 248 6.67 9.60 -19.77
N TYR A 249 5.82 9.74 -18.75
CA TYR A 249 4.84 8.73 -18.36
C TYR A 249 3.90 8.40 -19.52
N GLU A 250 3.37 9.40 -20.21
CA GLU A 250 2.49 9.23 -21.38
C GLU A 250 3.15 8.40 -22.49
N THR A 251 4.46 8.50 -22.69
CA THR A 251 5.20 7.67 -23.65
C THR A 251 5.38 6.21 -23.20
N LEU A 252 5.27 5.94 -21.90
CA LEU A 252 5.46 4.64 -21.29
C LEU A 252 4.15 3.91 -20.93
N LEU A 253 3.00 4.45 -21.31
CA LEU A 253 1.66 3.93 -20.96
C LEU A 253 1.43 2.46 -21.33
N ASN A 254 2.11 1.95 -22.36
CA ASN A 254 1.98 0.57 -22.83
C ASN A 254 3.05 -0.35 -22.24
N THR A 255 3.76 0.08 -21.19
CA THR A 255 4.79 -0.72 -20.54
C THR A 255 4.34 -1.19 -19.16
N ASN A 256 5.05 -2.16 -18.60
CA ASN A 256 4.82 -2.58 -17.24
C ASN A 256 5.35 -1.50 -16.26
N VAL A 257 4.46 -1.04 -15.40
CA VAL A 257 4.76 -0.03 -14.36
C VAL A 257 4.75 -0.70 -13.00
N LEU A 258 5.83 -0.52 -12.24
CA LEU A 258 5.94 -0.95 -10.86
C LEU A 258 5.67 0.23 -9.92
N ILE A 259 4.63 0.16 -9.12
CA ILE A 259 4.34 1.15 -8.08
C ILE A 259 4.90 0.64 -6.76
N VAL A 260 5.74 1.43 -6.11
CA VAL A 260 6.49 1.03 -4.92
C VAL A 260 6.18 1.96 -3.75
N ASP A 261 5.96 1.37 -2.57
CA ASP A 261 5.89 2.08 -1.28
C ASP A 261 6.67 1.27 -0.24
N ASP A 262 7.34 1.94 0.68
CA ASP A 262 8.20 1.30 1.68
C ASP A 262 7.39 0.50 2.71
N ILE A 263 6.24 1.00 3.13
CA ILE A 263 5.37 0.36 4.13
C ILE A 263 3.91 0.50 3.75
N VAL A 264 3.27 -0.63 3.54
CA VAL A 264 1.84 -0.69 3.24
C VAL A 264 1.05 -1.04 4.50
N THR A 265 0.20 -0.14 4.94
CA THR A 265 -0.74 -0.37 6.06
C THR A 265 -2.15 -0.67 5.54
N SER A 266 -2.84 0.35 5.04
CA SER A 266 -4.17 0.24 4.44
C SER A 266 -4.16 0.20 2.91
N GLY A 267 -2.98 0.36 2.29
CA GLY A 267 -2.83 0.52 0.85
C GLY A 267 -3.27 1.90 0.32
N THR A 268 -3.54 2.85 1.21
CA THR A 268 -4.00 4.19 0.81
C THR A 268 -2.99 4.89 -0.10
N THR A 269 -1.70 4.84 0.23
CA THR A 269 -0.62 5.44 -0.58
C THR A 269 -0.61 4.85 -1.99
N LEU A 270 -0.54 3.51 -2.09
CA LEU A 270 -0.52 2.81 -3.39
C LEU A 270 -1.76 3.13 -4.22
N SER A 271 -2.94 3.18 -3.59
CA SER A 271 -4.19 3.52 -4.26
C SER A 271 -4.19 4.93 -4.82
N HIS A 272 -3.64 5.90 -4.08
CA HIS A 272 -3.55 7.28 -4.56
C HIS A 272 -2.49 7.46 -5.64
N LEU A 273 -1.36 6.76 -5.55
CA LEU A 273 -0.36 6.73 -6.63
C LEU A 273 -0.99 6.18 -7.92
N LEU A 274 -1.67 5.04 -7.84
CA LEU A 274 -2.35 4.45 -8.99
C LEU A 274 -3.42 5.39 -9.57
N ASN A 275 -4.27 5.99 -8.73
CA ASN A 275 -5.29 6.94 -9.18
C ASN A 275 -4.67 8.15 -9.91
N SER A 276 -3.54 8.66 -9.42
CA SER A 276 -2.85 9.79 -10.06
C SER A 276 -2.31 9.42 -11.45
N LEU A 277 -1.87 8.18 -11.63
CA LEU A 277 -1.43 7.66 -12.92
C LEU A 277 -2.60 7.44 -13.89
N MET A 278 -3.75 6.97 -13.38
CA MET A 278 -4.94 6.71 -14.20
C MET A 278 -5.68 7.99 -14.64
N CYS A 279 -5.51 9.10 -13.94
CA CYS A 279 -6.16 10.38 -14.27
C CYS A 279 -5.45 11.16 -15.39
N VAL A 280 -4.43 10.61 -16.02
CA VAL A 280 -3.70 11.24 -17.14
C VAL A 280 -4.41 11.02 -18.49
N HIS A 281 -5.55 10.34 -18.49
CA HIS A 281 -6.35 10.03 -19.68
C HIS A 281 -7.59 10.92 -19.84
#